data_ff0dae2cd737c732b3c283bcdb9d5806
#
_entry.id   ff0dae2cd737c732b3c283bcdb9d5806
#
_cell.length_a   1.000
_cell.length_b   1.000
_cell.length_c   1.000
_cell.angle_alpha   90.00
_cell.angle_beta   90.00
_cell.angle_gamma   90.00
#
_symmetry.space_group_name_H-M   'P 1'
#
loop_
_entity.id
_entity.type
_entity.pdbx_description
1 polymer ?
#
loop_
_entity_poly.entity_id
_entity_poly.type
_entity_poly.pdbx_seq_one_letter_code
_entity_poly.pdbx_strand_id
1 'polypeptide(L)'
;MFSDTPSPRGISRRAALKGAVAMSAMAALSGCVSTERAPSDLIRRENAKPGTRDWMLTRTRIDPATKYRCPWIEGYCSHTSVRAGERIEFFVSTNPVSSFTIDVYRMGYYGGAGGRHVQSLGPFQGSVQPEPAVGKKRVRDCQWESCASLKIPGDWPSGVYVGKLTAEREGWQSYVIFIVRDDRRADFLFQCSDNTWQAYNRWPQQFALYDNGQHEWWWGGDVQVSFNRPYGKYCQIMDAPLSTGSGEWFLWEFPFAYWLESQGYDVTYISNHDTHVDPRGLLRAKGLLSIGHDEYWSIEMYRNVQAAVAAGVSVGFFSGNAVCGRILHGADGRGRNHRAFERVGVFGPPGGTFEFQAMTTLRHERPYANELIGAHSTGPVTGGADWVCALPEHWIFAGTGMKKGEGIPGLVGWEWHGDPANIPGLEVVATAPTQSAPGKPNKGQFTATVYPGPHGNFVFNAATCWWADGLSAPPGYVRPSVYTSPQGPDRRAQQITRNILEKMRRAGA
;
A
#
# COMPACT_ATOMS: atom_id res chain seq x y z
N MET A 1 -47.41 -15.25 -62.69
CA MET A 1 -47.46 -16.66 -63.04
C MET A 1 -47.22 -17.41 -61.76
N PHE A 2 -48.24 -17.96 -61.25
CA PHE A 2 -48.54 -19.28 -60.69
C PHE A 2 -47.56 -19.76 -59.61
N SER A 3 -48.02 -19.83 -58.39
CA SER A 3 -48.84 -20.87 -57.68
C SER A 3 -47.90 -22.00 -57.26
N ASP A 4 -47.90 -22.67 -56.10
CA ASP A 4 -49.01 -23.02 -55.22
C ASP A 4 -48.38 -23.56 -53.90
N THR A 5 -49.10 -23.37 -52.81
CA THR A 5 -49.02 -24.17 -51.61
C THR A 5 -49.72 -25.54 -51.83
N PRO A 6 -49.56 -26.59 -51.01
CA PRO A 6 -50.44 -26.70 -49.85
C PRO A 6 -49.83 -27.46 -48.59
N SER A 7 -50.40 -27.15 -47.44
CA SER A 7 -50.64 -27.98 -46.25
C SER A 7 -51.76 -29.01 -46.50
N PRO A 8 -52.23 -29.89 -45.59
CA PRO A 8 -51.87 -30.27 -44.19
C PRO A 8 -52.11 -31.78 -43.88
N ARG A 9 -52.18 -32.10 -42.58
CA ARG A 9 -52.81 -33.27 -41.88
C ARG A 9 -51.81 -34.11 -41.07
N GLY A 10 -52.06 -34.59 -39.88
CA GLY A 10 -53.27 -34.63 -39.08
C GLY A 10 -53.00 -35.34 -37.75
N ILE A 11 -53.83 -35.05 -36.86
CA ILE A 11 -54.11 -35.42 -35.50
C ILE A 11 -54.01 -36.88 -35.19
N SER A 12 -53.55 -37.32 -34.00
CA SER A 12 -54.20 -38.35 -33.21
C SER A 12 -53.99 -38.26 -31.72
N ARG A 13 -55.07 -38.34 -30.98
CA ARG A 13 -55.31 -38.20 -29.54
C ARG A 13 -55.18 -39.54 -28.79
N ARG A 14 -55.08 -39.40 -27.46
CA ARG A 14 -55.43 -40.33 -26.35
C ARG A 14 -54.28 -41.19 -25.85
N ALA A 15 -54.01 -41.25 -24.54
CA ALA A 15 -54.94 -41.52 -23.47
C ALA A 15 -54.36 -40.97 -22.12
N ALA A 16 -55.31 -40.55 -21.30
CA ALA A 16 -55.13 -40.22 -19.89
C ALA A 16 -54.99 -41.49 -19.02
N LEU A 17 -54.16 -41.47 -18.01
CA LEU A 17 -54.35 -42.23 -16.80
C LEU A 17 -54.07 -41.44 -15.57
N LYS A 18 -55.04 -41.46 -14.67
CA LYS A 18 -55.01 -40.77 -13.36
C LYS A 18 -54.13 -41.56 -12.39
N GLY A 19 -53.35 -40.82 -11.65
CA GLY A 19 -52.66 -41.32 -10.46
C GLY A 19 -52.45 -40.14 -9.49
N ALA A 20 -53.42 -39.98 -8.57
CA ALA A 20 -53.26 -39.04 -7.46
C ALA A 20 -52.25 -39.60 -6.45
N VAL A 21 -51.13 -38.90 -6.26
CA VAL A 21 -50.29 -39.11 -5.09
C VAL A 21 -50.20 -37.77 -4.38
N ALA A 22 -50.69 -37.76 -3.16
CA ALA A 22 -50.57 -36.65 -2.24
C ALA A 22 -49.10 -36.40 -1.94
N MET A 23 -48.58 -35.26 -2.38
CA MET A 23 -47.25 -34.76 -1.95
C MET A 23 -47.45 -33.74 -0.83
N SER A 24 -47.16 -34.18 0.37
CA SER A 24 -46.98 -33.31 1.53
C SER A 24 -45.89 -32.30 1.22
N ALA A 25 -46.21 -31.03 1.14
CA ALA A 25 -45.25 -29.94 1.06
C ALA A 25 -44.54 -29.83 2.41
N MET A 26 -43.36 -30.46 2.56
CA MET A 26 -42.37 -30.05 3.52
C MET A 26 -41.69 -28.84 2.93
N ALA A 27 -42.04 -27.64 3.40
CA ALA A 27 -41.25 -26.44 3.24
C ALA A 27 -39.92 -26.63 3.98
N ALA A 28 -38.87 -27.03 3.25
CA ALA A 28 -37.52 -26.94 3.73
C ALA A 28 -37.18 -25.45 3.79
N LEU A 29 -37.34 -24.87 4.97
CA LEU A 29 -36.66 -23.64 5.36
C LEU A 29 -35.17 -23.95 5.36
N SER A 30 -34.52 -23.82 4.20
CA SER A 30 -33.06 -23.66 4.12
C SER A 30 -32.73 -22.29 4.70
N GLY A 31 -32.68 -22.25 6.02
CA GLY A 31 -31.97 -21.16 6.69
C GLY A 31 -30.51 -21.21 6.23
N CYS A 32 -30.10 -20.27 5.39
CA CYS A 32 -28.71 -19.94 5.25
C CYS A 32 -28.25 -19.46 6.64
N VAL A 33 -27.81 -20.40 7.47
CA VAL A 33 -26.98 -20.07 8.60
C VAL A 33 -25.66 -19.61 7.96
N SER A 34 -25.49 -18.31 7.83
CA SER A 34 -24.17 -17.73 7.61
C SER A 34 -23.35 -18.14 8.84
N THR A 35 -22.59 -19.22 8.73
CA THR A 35 -21.58 -19.54 9.72
C THR A 35 -20.57 -18.41 9.67
N GLU A 36 -20.73 -17.39 10.52
CA GLU A 36 -19.68 -16.44 10.80
C GLU A 36 -18.46 -17.26 11.21
N ARG A 37 -17.50 -17.33 10.30
CA ARG A 37 -16.24 -17.99 10.60
C ARG A 37 -15.57 -17.17 11.69
N ALA A 38 -15.28 -17.80 12.83
CA ALA A 38 -14.49 -17.16 13.89
C ALA A 38 -13.24 -16.50 13.30
N PRO A 39 -12.88 -15.30 13.74
CA PRO A 39 -11.69 -14.61 13.26
C PRO A 39 -10.48 -15.54 13.35
N SER A 40 -9.66 -15.55 12.31
CA SER A 40 -8.44 -16.34 12.31
C SER A 40 -7.50 -15.82 13.40
N ASP A 41 -6.94 -16.70 14.22
CA ASP A 41 -5.92 -16.36 15.22
C ASP A 41 -4.48 -16.45 14.66
N LEU A 42 -4.35 -16.60 13.33
CA LEU A 42 -3.07 -16.81 12.64
C LEU A 42 -2.04 -15.73 13.00
N ILE A 43 -2.42 -14.46 12.88
CA ILE A 43 -1.52 -13.33 13.14
C ILE A 43 -1.17 -13.26 14.64
N ARG A 44 -2.12 -13.55 15.52
CA ARG A 44 -1.86 -13.60 16.97
C ARG A 44 -0.89 -14.71 17.33
N ARG A 45 -1.08 -15.91 16.78
CA ARG A 45 -0.14 -17.04 16.97
C ARG A 45 1.23 -16.77 16.36
N GLU A 46 1.26 -16.11 15.19
CA GLU A 46 2.53 -15.73 14.56
C GLU A 46 3.29 -14.76 15.45
N ASN A 47 2.65 -13.70 15.95
CA ASN A 47 3.29 -12.71 16.80
C ASN A 47 3.61 -13.20 18.23
N ALA A 48 3.12 -14.36 18.64
CA ALA A 48 3.51 -15.02 19.87
C ALA A 48 4.85 -15.78 19.76
N LYS A 49 5.36 -15.98 18.54
CA LYS A 49 6.68 -16.59 18.31
C LYS A 49 7.79 -15.63 18.73
N PRO A 50 8.98 -16.15 19.12
CA PRO A 50 10.13 -15.30 19.47
C PRO A 50 10.52 -14.37 18.33
N GLY A 51 10.58 -13.07 18.62
CA GLY A 51 11.10 -12.05 17.72
C GLY A 51 12.57 -11.73 17.98
N THR A 52 13.17 -10.97 17.08
CA THR A 52 14.52 -10.43 17.20
C THR A 52 14.58 -9.02 16.62
N ARG A 53 15.58 -8.25 17.06
CA ARG A 53 15.94 -6.96 16.47
C ARG A 53 17.07 -7.05 15.45
N ASP A 54 17.59 -8.24 15.18
CA ASP A 54 18.71 -8.46 14.27
C ASP A 54 18.36 -8.12 12.82
N TRP A 55 17.09 -7.94 12.50
CA TRP A 55 16.65 -7.41 11.20
C TRP A 55 17.15 -5.99 10.93
N MET A 56 17.41 -5.17 11.97
CA MET A 56 17.87 -3.80 11.79
C MET A 56 19.27 -3.75 11.16
N LEU A 57 19.46 -2.78 10.25
CA LEU A 57 20.78 -2.49 9.70
C LEU A 57 21.63 -1.80 10.77
N THR A 58 22.79 -2.36 11.06
CA THR A 58 23.74 -1.84 12.02
C THR A 58 25.01 -1.27 11.37
N ARG A 59 25.23 -1.62 10.09
CA ARG A 59 26.42 -1.19 9.35
C ARG A 59 26.06 -0.86 7.90
N THR A 60 25.63 0.35 7.67
CA THR A 60 25.31 0.87 6.33
C THR A 60 26.38 1.86 5.87
N ARG A 61 26.65 1.88 4.58
CA ARG A 61 27.54 2.87 3.97
C ARG A 61 26.91 3.37 2.67
N ILE A 62 26.70 4.67 2.61
CA ILE A 62 26.17 5.30 1.42
C ILE A 62 27.30 5.98 0.66
N ASP A 63 27.35 5.76 -0.64
CA ASP A 63 28.32 6.38 -1.51
C ASP A 63 28.12 7.91 -1.54
N PRO A 64 29.13 8.70 -1.11
CA PRO A 64 29.02 10.16 -1.08
C PRO A 64 28.78 10.79 -2.46
N ALA A 65 29.26 10.16 -3.54
CA ALA A 65 29.14 10.70 -4.89
C ALA A 65 27.71 10.61 -5.41
N THR A 66 27.05 9.48 -5.18
CA THR A 66 25.66 9.27 -5.62
C THR A 66 24.64 9.74 -4.59
N LYS A 67 24.97 9.72 -3.30
CA LYS A 67 24.14 10.04 -2.13
C LYS A 67 23.00 9.03 -1.87
N TYR A 68 22.82 8.02 -2.74
CA TYR A 68 21.68 7.10 -2.66
C TYR A 68 22.08 5.62 -2.65
N ARG A 69 23.19 5.26 -3.23
CA ARG A 69 23.64 3.86 -3.35
C ARG A 69 24.39 3.36 -2.13
N CYS A 70 24.28 2.05 -1.91
CA CYS A 70 25.18 1.28 -1.05
C CYS A 70 25.93 0.25 -1.91
N PRO A 71 26.89 0.64 -2.76
CA PRO A 71 27.48 -0.25 -3.76
C PRO A 71 28.27 -1.41 -3.15
N TRP A 72 28.66 -1.32 -1.87
CA TRP A 72 29.31 -2.41 -1.15
C TRP A 72 28.45 -3.66 -1.06
N ILE A 73 27.12 -3.47 -0.94
CA ILE A 73 26.13 -4.50 -1.11
C ILE A 73 24.76 -3.86 -1.37
N GLU A 74 24.14 -4.20 -2.48
CA GLU A 74 22.81 -3.73 -2.85
C GLU A 74 22.09 -4.79 -3.69
N GLY A 75 20.76 -4.82 -3.67
CA GLY A 75 20.01 -5.83 -4.41
C GLY A 75 18.54 -5.51 -4.59
N TYR A 76 17.86 -6.36 -5.36
CA TYR A 76 16.42 -6.31 -5.58
C TYR A 76 15.87 -7.73 -5.79
N CYS A 77 14.54 -7.85 -5.75
CA CYS A 77 13.83 -9.12 -5.92
C CYS A 77 13.18 -9.24 -7.30
N SER A 78 13.02 -10.47 -7.79
CA SER A 78 12.32 -10.75 -9.06
C SER A 78 10.85 -10.32 -9.07
N HIS A 79 10.21 -10.27 -7.90
CA HIS A 79 8.81 -9.92 -7.71
C HIS A 79 8.65 -9.00 -6.48
N THR A 80 7.65 -8.13 -6.50
CA THR A 80 7.26 -7.35 -5.33
C THR A 80 6.40 -8.16 -4.37
N SER A 81 5.58 -9.07 -4.90
CA SER A 81 4.78 -10.01 -4.10
C SER A 81 4.83 -11.43 -4.67
N VAL A 82 4.78 -12.42 -3.79
CA VAL A 82 4.79 -13.86 -4.10
C VAL A 82 3.87 -14.61 -3.15
N ARG A 83 3.39 -15.78 -3.57
CA ARG A 83 2.62 -16.70 -2.70
C ARG A 83 3.52 -17.78 -2.09
N ALA A 84 3.07 -18.38 -1.02
CA ALA A 84 3.62 -19.63 -0.53
C ALA A 84 3.68 -20.68 -1.66
N GLY A 85 4.80 -21.38 -1.79
CA GLY A 85 5.09 -22.33 -2.86
C GLY A 85 5.67 -21.72 -4.14
N GLU A 86 5.52 -20.43 -4.38
CA GLU A 86 6.15 -19.71 -5.49
C GLU A 86 7.65 -19.47 -5.19
N ARG A 87 8.39 -19.10 -6.23
CA ARG A 87 9.84 -18.83 -6.14
C ARG A 87 10.09 -17.34 -6.29
N ILE A 88 10.96 -16.82 -5.42
CA ILE A 88 11.53 -15.49 -5.56
C ILE A 88 13.04 -15.60 -5.82
N GLU A 89 13.57 -14.76 -6.69
CA GLU A 89 14.98 -14.66 -6.97
C GLU A 89 15.54 -13.35 -6.43
N PHE A 90 16.79 -13.41 -6.00
CA PHE A 90 17.53 -12.29 -5.46
C PHE A 90 18.67 -11.94 -6.41
N PHE A 91 18.75 -10.66 -6.74
CA PHE A 91 19.77 -10.07 -7.60
C PHE A 91 20.60 -9.15 -6.72
N VAL A 92 21.83 -9.55 -6.42
CA VAL A 92 22.71 -8.83 -5.51
C VAL A 92 24.01 -8.45 -6.18
N SER A 93 24.47 -7.24 -5.95
CA SER A 93 25.78 -6.74 -6.35
C SER A 93 26.63 -6.44 -5.14
N THR A 94 27.90 -6.82 -5.18
CA THR A 94 28.90 -6.41 -4.18
C THR A 94 30.09 -5.75 -4.90
N ASN A 95 30.41 -4.53 -4.54
CA ASN A 95 31.54 -3.79 -5.07
C ASN A 95 32.33 -3.08 -3.94
N PRO A 96 33.54 -3.55 -3.63
CA PRO A 96 34.30 -4.63 -4.26
C PRO A 96 33.67 -6.02 -4.03
N VAL A 97 34.05 -6.97 -4.86
CA VAL A 97 33.58 -8.38 -4.78
C VAL A 97 33.74 -8.92 -3.37
N SER A 98 32.68 -9.53 -2.84
CA SER A 98 32.61 -10.12 -1.51
C SER A 98 31.63 -11.28 -1.47
N SER A 99 31.93 -12.32 -0.74
CA SER A 99 30.87 -13.27 -0.32
C SER A 99 29.84 -12.55 0.53
N PHE A 100 28.60 -13.05 0.54
CA PHE A 100 27.51 -12.44 1.31
C PHE A 100 26.48 -13.48 1.77
N THR A 101 25.70 -13.09 2.76
CA THR A 101 24.53 -13.83 3.26
C THR A 101 23.25 -13.00 3.08
N ILE A 102 22.11 -13.70 3.09
CA ILE A 102 20.77 -13.11 3.14
C ILE A 102 20.04 -13.69 4.33
N ASP A 103 19.81 -12.89 5.36
CA ASP A 103 18.97 -13.27 6.48
C ASP A 103 17.56 -12.71 6.28
N VAL A 104 16.58 -13.60 6.17
CA VAL A 104 15.19 -13.24 5.87
C VAL A 104 14.40 -13.10 7.17
N TYR A 105 13.71 -11.98 7.31
CA TYR A 105 12.87 -11.66 8.46
C TYR A 105 11.45 -11.34 8.01
N ARG A 106 10.45 -11.91 8.68
CA ARG A 106 9.07 -11.42 8.59
C ARG A 106 8.91 -10.24 9.53
N MET A 107 8.37 -9.14 9.00
CA MET A 107 8.07 -7.95 9.79
C MET A 107 6.72 -8.08 10.48
N GLY A 108 6.60 -7.57 11.69
CA GLY A 108 5.39 -7.64 12.51
C GLY A 108 5.63 -7.08 13.91
N TYR A 109 4.86 -7.51 14.92
CA TYR A 109 5.02 -7.03 16.29
C TYR A 109 6.02 -7.85 17.10
N TYR A 110 5.83 -9.17 17.19
CA TYR A 110 6.70 -10.15 17.89
C TYR A 110 7.13 -9.69 19.28
N GLY A 111 6.16 -9.35 20.14
CA GLY A 111 6.45 -8.92 21.52
C GLY A 111 7.25 -7.61 21.61
N GLY A 112 7.23 -6.78 20.59
CA GLY A 112 7.98 -5.53 20.54
C GLY A 112 9.31 -5.60 19.81
N ALA A 113 9.70 -6.77 19.30
CA ALA A 113 10.96 -6.94 18.56
C ALA A 113 10.91 -6.39 17.12
N GLY A 114 9.71 -6.32 16.51
CA GLY A 114 9.51 -5.76 15.18
C GLY A 114 9.73 -6.73 14.02
N GLY A 115 10.43 -7.84 14.23
CA GLY A 115 10.67 -8.84 13.22
C GLY A 115 11.00 -10.22 13.80
N ARG A 116 10.82 -11.25 13.00
CA ARG A 116 11.18 -12.63 13.31
C ARG A 116 12.07 -13.18 12.20
N HIS A 117 13.24 -13.69 12.58
CA HIS A 117 14.09 -14.43 11.66
C HIS A 117 13.38 -15.69 11.17
N VAL A 118 13.33 -15.89 9.87
CA VAL A 118 12.64 -17.04 9.27
C VAL A 118 13.58 -17.96 8.51
N GLN A 119 14.65 -17.41 7.91
CA GLN A 119 15.62 -18.22 7.16
C GLN A 119 16.90 -17.45 6.90
N SER A 120 18.04 -18.17 6.90
CA SER A 120 19.32 -17.69 6.38
C SER A 120 19.65 -18.41 5.07
N LEU A 121 20.19 -17.67 4.09
CA LEU A 121 20.63 -18.16 2.80
C LEU A 121 22.09 -17.80 2.58
N GLY A 122 22.84 -18.70 1.96
CA GLY A 122 24.25 -18.51 1.64
C GLY A 122 25.20 -19.25 2.60
N PRO A 123 26.51 -18.90 2.64
CA PRO A 123 27.10 -17.78 1.88
C PRO A 123 27.08 -17.98 0.36
N PHE A 124 26.92 -16.89 -0.34
CA PHE A 124 27.00 -16.83 -1.80
C PHE A 124 28.25 -16.07 -2.24
N GLN A 125 28.81 -16.43 -3.39
CA GLN A 125 29.84 -15.62 -4.03
C GLN A 125 29.20 -14.40 -4.68
N GLY A 126 29.56 -13.22 -4.22
CA GLY A 126 29.09 -11.98 -4.84
C GLY A 126 29.91 -11.61 -6.07
N SER A 127 29.36 -10.75 -6.87
CA SER A 127 30.00 -10.18 -8.06
C SER A 127 29.59 -8.71 -8.20
N VAL A 128 30.40 -7.94 -8.94
CA VAL A 128 30.02 -6.60 -9.36
C VAL A 128 29.03 -6.73 -10.51
N GLN A 129 27.78 -6.40 -10.29
CA GLN A 129 26.77 -6.37 -11.32
C GLN A 129 26.80 -5.05 -12.12
N PRO A 130 26.53 -5.06 -13.42
CA PRO A 130 26.63 -3.87 -14.24
C PRO A 130 25.58 -2.83 -13.88
N GLU A 131 25.98 -1.56 -13.83
CA GLU A 131 25.01 -0.48 -13.78
C GLU A 131 24.29 -0.40 -15.14
N PRO A 132 22.94 -0.41 -15.17
CA PRO A 132 22.21 -0.39 -16.43
C PRO A 132 22.42 0.93 -17.17
N ALA A 133 22.48 0.89 -18.50
CA ALA A 133 22.45 2.10 -19.31
C ALA A 133 21.13 2.87 -19.09
N VAL A 134 21.15 4.18 -19.37
CA VAL A 134 19.92 4.98 -19.38
C VAL A 134 19.08 4.59 -20.59
N GLY A 135 17.92 4.00 -20.35
CA GLY A 135 16.97 3.61 -21.37
C GLY A 135 16.07 4.76 -21.84
N LYS A 136 15.08 4.42 -22.69
CA LYS A 136 14.02 5.37 -23.08
C LYS A 136 13.31 5.90 -21.84
N LYS A 137 12.86 7.15 -21.88
CA LYS A 137 12.21 7.81 -20.74
C LYS A 137 13.02 7.72 -19.45
N ARG A 138 14.34 7.70 -19.59
CA ARG A 138 15.32 7.65 -18.47
C ARG A 138 15.24 6.40 -17.59
N VAL A 139 14.59 5.33 -18.01
CA VAL A 139 14.49 4.13 -17.18
C VAL A 139 15.87 3.54 -16.88
N ARG A 140 16.07 3.14 -15.63
CA ARG A 140 17.21 2.32 -15.18
C ARG A 140 16.66 0.96 -14.82
N ASP A 141 16.85 0.00 -15.71
CA ASP A 141 16.34 -1.36 -15.63
C ASP A 141 17.49 -2.34 -15.57
N CYS A 142 17.78 -2.87 -14.40
CA CYS A 142 18.88 -3.81 -14.20
C CYS A 142 18.58 -5.15 -14.86
N GLN A 143 19.57 -5.67 -15.58
CA GLN A 143 19.57 -7.00 -16.18
C GLN A 143 20.54 -7.93 -15.44
N TRP A 144 20.58 -7.81 -14.11
CA TRP A 144 21.52 -8.56 -13.27
C TRP A 144 21.28 -10.06 -13.32
N GLU A 145 22.33 -10.83 -13.06
CA GLU A 145 22.24 -12.26 -12.89
C GLU A 145 21.68 -12.59 -11.50
N SER A 146 20.80 -13.58 -11.44
CA SER A 146 20.27 -14.08 -10.16
C SER A 146 21.39 -14.83 -9.41
N CYS A 147 21.62 -14.44 -8.17
CA CYS A 147 22.66 -15.07 -7.33
C CYS A 147 22.09 -15.98 -6.24
N ALA A 148 20.79 -15.89 -5.97
CA ALA A 148 20.08 -16.71 -4.99
C ALA A 148 18.62 -16.84 -5.35
N SER A 149 18.00 -17.94 -4.92
CA SER A 149 16.55 -18.12 -5.05
C SER A 149 15.98 -18.81 -3.82
N LEU A 150 14.74 -18.47 -3.50
CA LEU A 150 14.00 -19.05 -2.38
C LEU A 150 12.62 -19.51 -2.86
N LYS A 151 12.29 -20.78 -2.65
CA LYS A 151 10.91 -21.23 -2.73
C LYS A 151 10.24 -20.88 -1.40
N ILE A 152 9.21 -20.05 -1.46
CA ILE A 152 8.52 -19.59 -0.25
C ILE A 152 7.89 -20.80 0.45
N PRO A 153 8.24 -21.08 1.72
CA PRO A 153 7.65 -22.18 2.49
C PRO A 153 6.13 -22.04 2.65
N GLY A 154 5.43 -23.17 2.66
CA GLY A 154 3.96 -23.20 2.74
C GLY A 154 3.40 -22.72 4.08
N ASP A 155 4.21 -22.68 5.11
CA ASP A 155 3.88 -22.23 6.46
C ASP A 155 4.23 -20.77 6.75
N TRP A 156 4.79 -20.04 5.77
CA TRP A 156 5.03 -18.61 5.93
C TRP A 156 3.72 -17.85 5.80
N PRO A 157 3.30 -17.14 6.86
CA PRO A 157 2.08 -16.34 6.78
C PRO A 157 2.29 -15.11 5.91
N SER A 158 1.19 -14.58 5.38
CA SER A 158 1.21 -13.29 4.70
C SER A 158 1.85 -12.20 5.56
N GLY A 159 2.60 -11.31 4.91
CA GLY A 159 3.34 -10.25 5.57
C GLY A 159 4.36 -9.61 4.65
N VAL A 160 4.99 -8.55 5.15
CA VAL A 160 6.18 -7.98 4.52
C VAL A 160 7.42 -8.66 5.07
N TYR A 161 8.31 -9.02 4.16
CA TYR A 161 9.57 -9.70 4.46
C TYR A 161 10.73 -8.86 3.97
N VAL A 162 11.76 -8.77 4.79
CA VAL A 162 13.04 -8.15 4.39
C VAL A 162 14.12 -9.21 4.39
N GLY A 163 14.92 -9.21 3.32
CA GLY A 163 16.18 -9.93 3.27
C GLY A 163 17.30 -8.96 3.65
N LYS A 164 17.90 -9.14 4.82
CA LYS A 164 19.07 -8.40 5.24
C LYS A 164 20.28 -8.97 4.54
N LEU A 165 20.82 -8.24 3.60
CA LEU A 165 22.05 -8.56 2.90
C LEU A 165 23.23 -8.16 3.78
N THR A 166 24.20 -9.07 3.98
CA THR A 166 25.43 -8.76 4.71
C THR A 166 26.62 -9.23 3.89
N ALA A 167 27.45 -8.28 3.46
CA ALA A 167 28.72 -8.58 2.81
C ALA A 167 29.73 -9.07 3.85
N GLU A 168 30.43 -10.18 3.58
CA GLU A 168 31.47 -10.68 4.47
C GLU A 168 32.62 -9.67 4.64
N ARG A 169 32.99 -9.05 3.53
CA ARG A 169 33.96 -7.95 3.53
C ARG A 169 33.42 -6.76 4.29
N GLU A 170 34.03 -6.41 5.38
CA GLU A 170 33.73 -5.26 6.23
C GLU A 170 32.31 -5.25 6.85
N GLY A 171 31.46 -6.25 6.58
CA GLY A 171 30.12 -6.41 7.17
C GLY A 171 29.09 -5.35 6.74
N TRP A 172 29.25 -4.75 5.56
CA TRP A 172 28.28 -3.77 5.04
C TRP A 172 26.94 -4.40 4.77
N GLN A 173 25.86 -3.67 5.04
CA GLN A 173 24.50 -4.17 5.03
C GLN A 173 23.55 -3.29 4.21
N SER A 174 22.59 -3.93 3.57
CA SER A 174 21.40 -3.31 2.98
C SER A 174 20.23 -4.29 3.02
N TYR A 175 19.06 -3.88 2.52
CA TYR A 175 17.90 -4.75 2.38
C TYR A 175 17.59 -5.11 0.93
N VAL A 176 16.86 -6.20 0.78
CA VAL A 176 15.85 -6.44 -0.24
C VAL A 176 14.50 -6.63 0.44
N ILE A 177 13.40 -6.27 -0.22
CA ILE A 177 12.06 -6.31 0.36
C ILE A 177 11.09 -7.00 -0.59
N PHE A 178 10.18 -7.82 -0.03
CA PHE A 178 9.11 -8.47 -0.77
C PHE A 178 7.92 -8.78 0.14
N ILE A 179 6.77 -9.01 -0.47
CA ILE A 179 5.53 -9.32 0.22
C ILE A 179 5.22 -10.80 -0.01
N VAL A 180 4.94 -11.55 1.05
CA VAL A 180 4.28 -12.84 0.93
C VAL A 180 2.78 -12.61 1.09
N ARG A 181 2.03 -12.89 0.03
CA ARG A 181 0.56 -12.78 0.01
C ARG A 181 -0.08 -14.16 0.08
N ASP A 182 -1.30 -14.20 0.54
CA ASP A 182 -2.13 -15.39 0.54
C ASP A 182 -3.53 -15.11 -0.02
N ASP A 183 -4.30 -16.17 -0.27
CA ASP A 183 -5.65 -16.06 -0.82
C ASP A 183 -6.72 -16.35 0.25
N ARG A 184 -6.34 -16.42 1.53
CA ARG A 184 -7.28 -16.64 2.62
C ARG A 184 -8.19 -15.43 2.84
N ARG A 185 -9.34 -15.65 3.40
CA ARG A 185 -10.17 -14.57 3.95
C ARG A 185 -9.52 -14.04 5.23
N ALA A 186 -9.49 -12.73 5.38
CA ALA A 186 -9.01 -12.02 6.54
C ALA A 186 -9.97 -10.88 6.90
N ASP A 187 -9.81 -10.27 8.08
CA ASP A 187 -10.54 -9.05 8.40
C ASP A 187 -10.07 -7.90 7.51
N PHE A 188 -8.76 -7.82 7.27
CA PHE A 188 -8.16 -6.71 6.53
C PHE A 188 -7.19 -7.17 5.45
N LEU A 189 -7.20 -6.41 4.34
CA LEU A 189 -6.14 -6.36 3.35
C LEU A 189 -5.30 -5.11 3.59
N PHE A 190 -4.02 -5.29 3.88
CA PHE A 190 -3.04 -4.21 3.97
C PHE A 190 -2.37 -4.05 2.61
N GLN A 191 -2.63 -2.95 1.92
CA GLN A 191 -1.98 -2.62 0.66
C GLN A 191 -0.66 -1.91 0.93
N CYS A 192 0.44 -2.49 0.46
CA CYS A 192 1.75 -1.84 0.44
C CYS A 192 1.87 -0.92 -0.77
N SER A 193 2.45 0.26 -0.57
CA SER A 193 2.52 1.33 -1.58
C SER A 193 3.76 1.21 -2.47
N ASP A 194 4.06 0.01 -2.96
CA ASP A 194 5.29 -0.32 -3.69
C ASP A 194 5.47 0.47 -5.00
N ASN A 195 4.38 0.92 -5.63
CA ASN A 195 4.46 1.89 -6.73
C ASN A 195 5.08 3.21 -6.27
N THR A 196 4.63 3.72 -5.13
CA THR A 196 5.13 4.98 -4.58
C THR A 196 6.57 4.85 -4.13
N TRP A 197 6.93 3.74 -3.45
CA TRP A 197 8.33 3.49 -3.11
C TRP A 197 9.24 3.54 -4.35
N GLN A 198 8.78 2.97 -5.47
CA GLN A 198 9.57 2.94 -6.70
C GLN A 198 9.57 4.29 -7.42
N ALA A 199 8.47 5.04 -7.35
CA ALA A 199 8.36 6.37 -7.94
C ALA A 199 9.38 7.35 -7.36
N TYR A 200 9.60 7.27 -6.04
CA TYR A 200 10.57 8.12 -5.33
C TYR A 200 11.98 7.53 -5.26
N ASN A 201 12.19 6.30 -5.68
CA ASN A 201 13.49 5.66 -5.65
C ASN A 201 14.48 6.36 -6.59
N ARG A 202 15.51 6.97 -6.03
CA ARG A 202 16.52 7.74 -6.78
C ARG A 202 17.69 6.91 -7.29
N TRP A 203 17.73 5.61 -6.97
CA TRP A 203 18.82 4.74 -7.42
C TRP A 203 18.97 4.76 -8.96
N PRO A 204 20.21 4.79 -9.52
CA PRO A 204 21.50 4.79 -8.82
C PRO A 204 21.94 6.18 -8.38
N GLN A 205 21.33 7.27 -8.83
CA GLN A 205 21.66 8.64 -8.47
C GLN A 205 20.41 9.52 -8.42
N GLN A 206 19.96 10.06 -9.56
CA GLN A 206 18.77 10.92 -9.67
C GLN A 206 17.84 10.36 -10.75
N PHE A 207 17.30 9.16 -10.52
CA PHE A 207 16.47 8.44 -11.48
C PHE A 207 15.08 8.08 -10.94
N ALA A 208 14.55 8.93 -10.05
CA ALA A 208 13.17 8.86 -9.61
C ALA A 208 12.21 9.28 -10.74
N LEU A 209 10.92 9.05 -10.53
CA LEU A 209 9.88 9.53 -11.45
C LEU A 209 9.84 11.07 -11.55
N TYR A 210 10.52 11.74 -10.63
CA TYR A 210 10.63 13.20 -10.50
C TYR A 210 11.89 13.80 -11.15
N ASP A 211 12.65 13.02 -11.92
CA ASP A 211 13.88 13.48 -12.55
C ASP A 211 13.87 13.18 -14.04
N ASN A 212 13.70 14.20 -14.85
CA ASN A 212 13.74 14.12 -16.32
C ASN A 212 15.17 14.34 -16.89
N GLY A 213 16.19 14.49 -16.04
CA GLY A 213 17.58 14.75 -16.42
C GLY A 213 17.91 16.21 -16.61
N GLN A 214 16.93 17.10 -16.57
CA GLN A 214 17.11 18.56 -16.69
C GLN A 214 16.63 19.29 -15.42
N HIS A 215 15.57 18.78 -14.80
CA HIS A 215 14.93 19.35 -13.62
C HIS A 215 14.77 18.31 -12.53
N GLU A 216 15.15 18.67 -11.32
CA GLU A 216 14.76 17.96 -10.10
C GLU A 216 13.32 18.34 -9.74
N TRP A 217 12.56 17.38 -9.21
CA TRP A 217 11.14 17.54 -8.89
C TRP A 217 10.25 17.81 -10.12
N TRP A 218 10.62 17.19 -11.25
CA TRP A 218 9.80 17.19 -12.45
C TRP A 218 8.50 16.43 -12.26
N TRP A 219 7.39 17.05 -12.64
CA TRP A 219 6.06 16.44 -12.56
C TRP A 219 5.44 16.08 -13.92
N GLY A 220 6.11 16.29 -15.00
CA GLY A 220 5.64 15.94 -16.34
C GLY A 220 5.68 14.45 -16.63
N GLY A 221 5.29 14.07 -17.84
CA GLY A 221 5.44 12.74 -18.40
C GLY A 221 6.88 12.43 -18.84
N ASP A 222 7.01 11.36 -19.64
CA ASP A 222 8.27 10.92 -20.27
C ASP A 222 9.38 10.47 -19.30
N VAL A 223 9.01 10.08 -18.09
CA VAL A 223 9.89 9.41 -17.13
C VAL A 223 9.29 8.06 -16.75
N GLN A 224 10.11 7.03 -16.84
CA GLN A 224 9.75 5.66 -16.49
C GLN A 224 10.68 5.14 -15.39
N VAL A 225 10.13 4.35 -14.48
CA VAL A 225 10.89 3.65 -13.44
C VAL A 225 10.67 2.14 -13.54
N SER A 226 11.67 1.37 -13.09
CA SER A 226 11.63 -0.09 -13.09
C SER A 226 11.71 -0.64 -11.68
N PHE A 227 10.99 -1.74 -11.41
CA PHE A 227 11.16 -2.54 -10.18
C PHE A 227 12.42 -3.41 -10.19
N ASN A 228 13.12 -3.52 -11.32
CA ASN A 228 14.36 -4.28 -11.45
C ASN A 228 15.57 -3.40 -11.14
N ARG A 229 15.60 -2.87 -9.92
CA ARG A 229 16.74 -2.08 -9.40
C ARG A 229 16.69 -2.02 -7.88
N PRO A 230 17.83 -1.88 -7.21
CA PRO A 230 17.85 -1.67 -5.77
C PRO A 230 17.07 -0.42 -5.37
N TYR A 231 16.53 -0.42 -4.16
CA TYR A 231 16.10 0.81 -3.52
C TYR A 231 17.31 1.54 -2.93
N GLY A 232 17.40 2.83 -3.18
CA GLY A 232 18.40 3.70 -2.55
C GLY A 232 18.10 3.90 -1.06
N LYS A 233 19.05 4.53 -0.33
CA LYS A 233 18.83 4.87 1.08
C LYS A 233 17.66 5.84 1.24
N TYR A 234 17.61 6.83 0.36
CA TYR A 234 16.59 7.86 0.41
C TYR A 234 15.63 7.65 -0.74
N CYS A 235 14.37 7.55 -0.41
CA CYS A 235 13.33 7.69 -1.39
C CYS A 235 12.83 9.14 -1.37
N GLN A 236 11.75 9.41 -0.68
CA GLN A 236 11.17 10.75 -0.61
C GLN A 236 11.77 11.60 0.52
N ILE A 237 11.96 11.00 1.70
CA ILE A 237 12.44 11.68 2.89
C ILE A 237 13.85 11.20 3.24
N MET A 238 14.76 12.15 3.32
CA MET A 238 16.19 11.94 3.22
C MET A 238 16.87 11.24 4.40
N ASP A 239 16.36 11.32 5.61
CA ASP A 239 17.07 10.87 6.81
C ASP A 239 16.45 9.65 7.52
N ALA A 240 15.63 8.88 6.83
CA ALA A 240 15.12 7.61 7.32
C ALA A 240 16.24 6.55 7.34
N PRO A 241 16.76 6.14 8.52
CA PRO A 241 17.98 5.33 8.60
C PRO A 241 17.80 3.89 8.09
N LEU A 242 16.58 3.36 8.12
CA LEU A 242 16.27 2.00 7.69
C LEU A 242 15.79 1.91 6.24
N SER A 243 15.86 2.99 5.45
CA SER A 243 15.35 2.98 4.07
C SER A 243 16.27 2.30 3.06
N THR A 244 17.53 1.98 3.41
CA THR A 244 18.50 1.39 2.48
C THR A 244 18.03 0.02 1.99
N GLY A 245 17.50 -0.07 0.78
CA GLY A 245 17.03 -1.30 0.15
C GLY A 245 15.59 -1.70 0.48
N SER A 246 14.85 -0.94 1.31
CA SER A 246 13.50 -1.28 1.77
C SER A 246 12.37 -0.41 1.19
N GLY A 247 12.68 0.45 0.21
CA GLY A 247 11.71 1.45 -0.23
C GLY A 247 11.33 2.39 0.92
N GLU A 248 10.05 2.72 1.03
CA GLU A 248 9.55 3.60 2.09
C GLU A 248 8.78 2.86 3.20
N TRP A 249 8.83 1.52 3.18
CA TRP A 249 8.09 0.66 4.12
C TRP A 249 8.28 1.07 5.58
N PHE A 250 9.52 1.20 6.04
CA PHE A 250 9.79 1.52 7.44
C PHE A 250 9.38 2.93 7.85
N LEU A 251 9.28 3.84 6.87
CA LEU A 251 8.88 5.22 7.12
C LEU A 251 7.38 5.36 7.32
N TRP A 252 6.59 4.83 6.38
CA TRP A 252 5.16 5.15 6.29
C TRP A 252 4.25 4.04 6.80
N GLU A 253 4.60 2.77 6.58
CA GLU A 253 3.65 1.67 6.70
C GLU A 253 3.96 0.76 7.87
N PHE A 254 5.24 0.53 8.17
CA PHE A 254 5.64 -0.37 9.24
C PHE A 254 5.10 0.02 10.63
N PRO A 255 5.04 1.30 11.04
CA PRO A 255 4.43 1.64 12.32
C PRO A 255 2.96 1.25 12.41
N PHE A 256 2.20 1.34 11.30
CA PHE A 256 0.81 0.88 11.28
C PHE A 256 0.73 -0.66 11.35
N ALA A 257 1.50 -1.38 10.54
CA ALA A 257 1.53 -2.84 10.52
C ALA A 257 1.93 -3.41 11.89
N TYR A 258 2.96 -2.83 12.50
CA TYR A 258 3.43 -3.19 13.83
C TYR A 258 2.31 -3.01 14.89
N TRP A 259 1.61 -1.88 14.88
CA TRP A 259 0.51 -1.64 15.78
C TRP A 259 -0.67 -2.59 15.49
N LEU A 260 -1.06 -2.75 14.23
CA LEU A 260 -2.17 -3.60 13.80
C LEU A 260 -1.98 -5.06 14.28
N GLU A 261 -0.79 -5.61 14.06
CA GLU A 261 -0.44 -6.96 14.50
C GLU A 261 -0.31 -7.06 16.03
N SER A 262 0.12 -5.99 16.73
CA SER A 262 0.16 -5.95 18.19
C SER A 262 -1.22 -6.05 18.83
N GLN A 263 -2.25 -5.57 18.13
CA GLN A 263 -3.64 -5.67 18.56
C GLN A 263 -4.24 -7.06 18.22
N GLY A 264 -3.54 -7.89 17.45
CA GLY A 264 -3.96 -9.23 17.06
C GLY A 264 -5.06 -9.25 16.00
N TYR A 265 -5.19 -8.21 15.20
CA TYR A 265 -6.10 -8.17 14.05
C TYR A 265 -5.68 -9.19 12.98
N ASP A 266 -6.68 -9.79 12.34
CA ASP A 266 -6.46 -10.72 11.24
C ASP A 266 -6.23 -9.94 9.95
N VAL A 267 -5.00 -9.94 9.46
CA VAL A 267 -4.56 -9.15 8.30
C VAL A 267 -3.78 -10.02 7.31
N THR A 268 -3.95 -9.72 6.03
CA THR A 268 -3.11 -10.21 4.93
C THR A 268 -2.59 -9.03 4.14
N TYR A 269 -1.44 -9.20 3.49
CA TYR A 269 -0.71 -8.12 2.82
C TYR A 269 -0.72 -8.34 1.31
N ILE A 270 -0.85 -7.25 0.56
CA ILE A 270 -0.81 -7.21 -0.90
C ILE A 270 0.02 -6.02 -1.37
N SER A 271 0.52 -6.09 -2.60
CA SER A 271 1.17 -4.97 -3.29
C SER A 271 0.16 -4.11 -4.07
N ASN A 272 0.55 -2.92 -4.51
CA ASN A 272 -0.22 -2.16 -5.49
C ASN A 272 -0.45 -2.97 -6.78
N HIS A 273 0.55 -3.76 -7.19
CA HIS A 273 0.40 -4.63 -8.36
C HIS A 273 -0.71 -5.67 -8.17
N ASP A 274 -0.85 -6.27 -6.99
CA ASP A 274 -1.92 -7.23 -6.72
C ASP A 274 -3.30 -6.56 -6.82
N THR A 275 -3.44 -5.33 -6.33
CA THR A 275 -4.66 -4.53 -6.50
C THR A 275 -4.95 -4.23 -7.98
N HIS A 276 -3.91 -4.03 -8.80
CA HIS A 276 -4.05 -3.82 -10.24
C HIS A 276 -4.57 -5.05 -10.98
N VAL A 277 -4.06 -6.25 -10.67
CA VAL A 277 -4.33 -7.47 -11.47
C VAL A 277 -5.40 -8.38 -10.88
N ASP A 278 -5.75 -8.26 -9.60
CA ASP A 278 -6.66 -9.20 -8.91
C ASP A 278 -7.84 -8.48 -8.22
N PRO A 279 -8.83 -8.00 -8.99
CA PRO A 279 -10.01 -7.34 -8.40
C PRO A 279 -10.81 -8.26 -7.45
N ARG A 280 -10.82 -9.58 -7.70
CA ARG A 280 -11.51 -10.54 -6.84
C ARG A 280 -10.81 -10.73 -5.51
N GLY A 281 -9.49 -10.56 -5.50
CA GLY A 281 -8.69 -10.61 -4.29
C GLY A 281 -9.10 -9.58 -3.26
N LEU A 282 -9.58 -8.42 -3.67
CA LEU A 282 -10.04 -7.37 -2.77
C LEU A 282 -11.30 -7.78 -1.97
N LEU A 283 -12.10 -8.70 -2.51
CA LEU A 283 -13.32 -9.19 -1.85
C LEU A 283 -13.07 -10.23 -0.75
N ARG A 284 -11.79 -10.55 -0.47
CA ARG A 284 -11.42 -11.52 0.58
C ARG A 284 -11.49 -10.93 1.98
N ALA A 285 -11.53 -9.61 2.09
CA ALA A 285 -11.54 -8.93 3.38
C ALA A 285 -12.73 -7.98 3.53
N LYS A 286 -13.03 -7.65 4.77
CA LYS A 286 -14.05 -6.67 5.12
C LYS A 286 -13.56 -5.24 4.97
N GLY A 287 -12.24 -5.03 5.09
CA GLY A 287 -11.61 -3.74 4.93
C GLY A 287 -10.30 -3.79 4.13
N LEU A 288 -10.14 -2.84 3.21
CA LEU A 288 -8.89 -2.53 2.53
C LEU A 288 -8.24 -1.33 3.24
N LEU A 289 -6.95 -1.45 3.56
CA LEU A 289 -6.18 -0.42 4.26
C LEU A 289 -5.08 0.09 3.35
N SER A 290 -5.13 1.38 3.00
CA SER A 290 -4.10 2.15 2.29
C SER A 290 -3.41 3.06 3.30
N ILE A 291 -2.10 2.93 3.48
CA ILE A 291 -1.38 3.51 4.60
C ILE A 291 -0.30 4.48 4.14
N GLY A 292 -0.09 5.54 4.92
CA GLY A 292 1.03 6.47 4.78
C GLY A 292 1.00 7.27 3.49
N HIS A 293 1.77 6.87 2.49
CA HIS A 293 1.88 7.58 1.21
C HIS A 293 1.62 6.62 0.04
N ASP A 294 0.38 6.46 -0.38
CA ASP A 294 -0.06 5.57 -1.45
C ASP A 294 -0.51 6.35 -2.70
N GLU A 295 0.43 7.12 -3.26
CA GLU A 295 0.20 8.18 -4.25
C GLU A 295 -0.05 7.66 -5.67
N TYR A 296 0.70 6.61 -6.10
CA TYR A 296 0.76 6.19 -7.51
C TYR A 296 -0.13 5.01 -7.81
N TRP A 297 -1.25 5.27 -8.48
CA TRP A 297 -2.24 4.27 -8.85
C TRP A 297 -2.42 4.15 -10.37
N SER A 298 -2.70 2.94 -10.84
CA SER A 298 -3.24 2.76 -12.19
C SER A 298 -4.76 2.98 -12.21
N ILE A 299 -5.32 3.17 -13.39
CA ILE A 299 -6.78 3.26 -13.55
C ILE A 299 -7.48 1.95 -13.16
N GLU A 300 -6.83 0.82 -13.36
CA GLU A 300 -7.32 -0.51 -12.96
C GLU A 300 -7.40 -0.62 -11.43
N MET A 301 -6.37 -0.18 -10.71
CA MET A 301 -6.41 -0.13 -9.23
C MET A 301 -7.59 0.70 -8.75
N TYR A 302 -7.78 1.90 -9.30
CA TYR A 302 -8.89 2.77 -8.95
C TYR A 302 -10.24 2.07 -9.14
N ARG A 303 -10.47 1.50 -10.34
CA ARG A 303 -11.72 0.81 -10.68
C ARG A 303 -11.95 -0.43 -9.84
N ASN A 304 -10.88 -1.18 -9.56
CA ASN A 304 -10.96 -2.39 -8.73
C ASN A 304 -11.37 -2.06 -7.29
N VAL A 305 -10.79 -1.00 -6.71
CA VAL A 305 -11.15 -0.55 -5.36
C VAL A 305 -12.55 0.06 -5.34
N GLN A 306 -12.93 0.85 -6.34
CA GLN A 306 -14.29 1.37 -6.48
C GLN A 306 -15.32 0.23 -6.55
N ALA A 307 -15.03 -0.80 -7.34
CA ALA A 307 -15.89 -1.99 -7.44
C ALA A 307 -15.94 -2.77 -6.11
N ALA A 308 -14.85 -2.86 -5.38
CA ALA A 308 -14.82 -3.49 -4.05
C ALA A 308 -15.69 -2.72 -3.04
N VAL A 309 -15.64 -1.37 -3.04
CA VAL A 309 -16.54 -0.54 -2.23
C VAL A 309 -18.00 -0.80 -2.61
N ALA A 310 -18.31 -0.83 -3.91
CA ALA A 310 -19.65 -1.14 -4.39
C ALA A 310 -20.13 -2.56 -4.01
N ALA A 311 -19.19 -3.49 -3.79
CA ALA A 311 -19.47 -4.86 -3.36
C ALA A 311 -19.50 -5.04 -1.83
N GLY A 312 -19.35 -3.96 -1.03
CA GLY A 312 -19.47 -4.02 0.42
C GLY A 312 -18.14 -4.02 1.20
N VAL A 313 -16.99 -3.90 0.53
CA VAL A 313 -15.70 -3.75 1.22
C VAL A 313 -15.58 -2.32 1.74
N SER A 314 -15.24 -2.15 3.02
CA SER A 314 -14.87 -0.84 3.55
C SER A 314 -13.45 -0.47 3.14
N VAL A 315 -13.15 0.82 3.00
CA VAL A 315 -11.79 1.29 2.71
C VAL A 315 -11.33 2.31 3.74
N GLY A 316 -10.14 2.13 4.26
CA GLY A 316 -9.46 3.09 5.13
C GLY A 316 -8.24 3.67 4.43
N PHE A 317 -8.34 4.91 3.98
CA PHE A 317 -7.21 5.73 3.56
C PHE A 317 -6.58 6.37 4.80
N PHE A 318 -5.72 5.61 5.49
CA PHE A 318 -4.87 6.13 6.57
C PHE A 318 -3.61 6.76 5.97
N SER A 319 -3.81 7.60 4.99
CA SER A 319 -2.80 8.14 4.09
C SER A 319 -3.07 9.59 3.74
N GLY A 320 -2.06 10.27 3.20
CA GLY A 320 -2.18 11.58 2.58
C GLY A 320 -1.74 11.51 1.13
N ASN A 321 -2.23 12.41 0.29
CA ASN A 321 -1.98 12.45 -1.15
C ASN A 321 -2.17 11.11 -1.87
N ALA A 322 -3.03 10.25 -1.35
CA ALA A 322 -3.33 8.95 -1.94
C ALA A 322 -4.01 9.14 -3.32
N VAL A 323 -3.81 8.17 -4.22
CA VAL A 323 -4.48 8.16 -5.54
C VAL A 323 -4.29 9.47 -6.32
N CYS A 324 -3.13 10.10 -6.21
CA CYS A 324 -2.85 11.37 -6.89
C CYS A 324 -2.28 11.15 -8.30
N GLY A 325 -1.17 10.44 -8.38
CA GLY A 325 -0.46 10.18 -9.63
C GLY A 325 -1.04 9.00 -10.40
N ARG A 326 -1.49 9.26 -11.64
CA ARG A 326 -1.97 8.19 -12.52
C ARG A 326 -0.82 7.59 -13.30
N ILE A 327 -0.62 6.28 -13.16
CA ILE A 327 0.44 5.53 -13.83
C ILE A 327 -0.10 4.53 -14.85
N LEU A 328 0.78 4.17 -15.78
CA LEU A 328 0.61 3.06 -16.71
C LEU A 328 1.72 2.06 -16.46
N HIS A 329 1.34 0.83 -16.09
CA HIS A 329 2.28 -0.27 -16.00
C HIS A 329 2.74 -0.73 -17.38
N GLY A 330 4.03 -1.07 -17.50
CA GLY A 330 4.66 -1.55 -18.70
C GLY A 330 5.56 -2.75 -18.47
N ALA A 331 6.07 -3.30 -19.54
CA ALA A 331 7.06 -4.37 -19.48
C ALA A 331 8.46 -3.82 -19.18
N ASP A 332 9.29 -4.64 -18.54
CA ASP A 332 10.72 -4.39 -18.39
C ASP A 332 11.52 -4.70 -19.67
N GLY A 333 12.82 -4.49 -19.66
CA GLY A 333 13.70 -4.77 -20.77
C GLY A 333 13.79 -6.25 -21.19
N ARG A 334 13.28 -7.17 -20.37
CA ARG A 334 13.15 -8.61 -20.68
C ARG A 334 11.73 -9.00 -21.13
N GLY A 335 10.83 -8.04 -21.30
CA GLY A 335 9.45 -8.27 -21.72
C GLY A 335 8.53 -8.80 -20.60
N ARG A 336 8.95 -8.76 -19.32
CA ARG A 336 8.10 -9.15 -18.20
C ARG A 336 7.13 -8.01 -17.88
N ASN A 337 5.83 -8.29 -17.96
CA ASN A 337 4.78 -7.32 -17.74
C ASN A 337 4.80 -6.77 -16.31
N HIS A 338 4.35 -5.54 -16.14
CA HIS A 338 4.17 -4.84 -14.86
C HIS A 338 5.45 -4.70 -14.01
N ARG A 339 6.64 -4.78 -14.65
CA ARG A 339 7.93 -4.55 -13.98
C ARG A 339 8.49 -3.15 -14.18
N ALA A 340 7.77 -2.31 -14.90
CA ALA A 340 8.06 -0.89 -15.06
C ALA A 340 6.77 -0.10 -15.09
N PHE A 341 6.84 1.20 -14.83
CA PHE A 341 5.71 2.11 -15.00
C PHE A 341 6.15 3.53 -15.28
N GLU A 342 5.22 4.30 -15.84
CA GLU A 342 5.38 5.73 -16.10
C GLU A 342 4.17 6.51 -15.59
N ARG A 343 4.38 7.78 -15.24
CA ARG A 343 3.28 8.68 -14.89
C ARG A 343 2.66 9.21 -16.18
N VAL A 344 1.35 9.02 -16.34
CA VAL A 344 0.61 9.41 -17.56
C VAL A 344 -0.46 10.46 -17.30
N GLY A 345 -0.72 10.81 -16.05
CA GLY A 345 -1.74 11.78 -15.67
C GLY A 345 -1.87 11.93 -14.17
N VAL A 346 -2.94 12.57 -13.75
CA VAL A 346 -3.34 12.72 -12.35
C VAL A 346 -4.84 12.44 -12.20
N PHE A 347 -5.23 11.96 -11.02
CA PHE A 347 -6.62 11.73 -10.63
C PHE A 347 -7.24 13.01 -10.01
N GLY A 348 -6.98 14.18 -10.59
CA GLY A 348 -7.47 15.46 -10.10
C GLY A 348 -8.12 16.27 -11.21
N PRO A 349 -9.06 17.19 -10.87
CA PRO A 349 -9.70 18.07 -11.84
C PRO A 349 -8.71 19.11 -12.36
N PRO A 350 -8.87 19.55 -13.63
CA PRO A 350 -8.11 20.68 -14.16
C PRO A 350 -8.34 21.94 -13.31
N GLY A 351 -7.27 22.66 -12.99
CA GLY A 351 -7.37 23.93 -12.26
C GLY A 351 -7.84 23.82 -10.80
N GLY A 352 -7.83 22.61 -10.21
CA GLY A 352 -8.03 22.44 -8.77
C GLY A 352 -6.98 23.21 -7.97
N THR A 353 -7.20 23.38 -6.66
CA THR A 353 -6.29 24.07 -5.72
C THR A 353 -4.91 23.41 -5.58
N PHE A 354 -4.62 22.49 -6.45
CA PHE A 354 -3.35 21.80 -6.56
C PHE A 354 -2.27 22.79 -6.96
N GLU A 355 -1.32 22.98 -6.08
CA GLU A 355 -0.13 23.81 -6.32
C GLU A 355 0.82 23.23 -7.37
N PHE A 356 0.53 22.11 -7.93
CA PHE A 356 1.31 21.54 -9.02
C PHE A 356 0.94 22.18 -10.35
N GLN A 357 1.14 23.49 -10.46
CA GLN A 357 1.09 24.19 -11.76
C GLN A 357 2.08 23.58 -12.75
N ALA A 358 3.12 22.90 -12.29
CA ALA A 358 3.98 22.09 -13.13
C ALA A 358 3.26 20.87 -13.75
N MET A 359 2.08 20.48 -13.25
CA MET A 359 1.26 19.42 -13.84
C MET A 359 0.46 19.83 -15.06
N THR A 360 0.57 21.04 -15.57
CA THR A 360 -0.14 21.50 -16.78
C THR A 360 0.13 20.64 -18.01
N THR A 361 1.22 19.85 -18.00
CA THR A 361 1.57 18.89 -19.06
C THR A 361 0.95 17.51 -18.86
N LEU A 362 0.37 17.22 -17.69
CA LEU A 362 -0.26 15.93 -17.40
C LEU A 362 -1.74 15.94 -17.79
N ARG A 363 -2.25 14.77 -18.16
CA ARG A 363 -3.65 14.57 -18.48
C ARG A 363 -4.47 14.54 -17.20
N HIS A 364 -5.47 15.43 -17.13
CA HIS A 364 -6.47 15.47 -16.08
C HIS A 364 -7.74 14.81 -16.60
N GLU A 365 -8.00 13.58 -16.20
CA GLU A 365 -9.15 12.81 -16.69
C GLU A 365 -9.87 12.12 -15.53
N ARG A 366 -11.17 11.98 -15.65
CA ARG A 366 -11.95 11.15 -14.72
C ARG A 366 -11.51 9.68 -14.82
N PRO A 367 -11.67 8.90 -13.73
CA PRO A 367 -12.25 9.30 -12.43
C PRO A 367 -11.31 10.22 -11.65
N TYR A 368 -11.85 11.02 -10.71
CA TYR A 368 -11.05 11.89 -9.84
C TYR A 368 -10.79 11.24 -8.48
N ALA A 369 -9.63 11.52 -7.87
CA ALA A 369 -9.24 10.93 -6.59
C ALA A 369 -10.29 11.17 -5.49
N ASN A 370 -10.81 12.38 -5.41
CA ASN A 370 -11.81 12.76 -4.41
C ASN A 370 -13.13 11.98 -4.52
N GLU A 371 -13.48 11.47 -5.70
CA GLU A 371 -14.67 10.62 -5.90
C GLU A 371 -14.54 9.25 -5.21
N LEU A 372 -13.31 8.84 -4.88
CA LEU A 372 -13.02 7.60 -4.16
C LEU A 372 -12.56 7.86 -2.71
N ILE A 373 -11.71 8.86 -2.49
CA ILE A 373 -11.13 9.14 -1.18
C ILE A 373 -12.09 9.95 -0.30
N GLY A 374 -12.88 10.84 -0.89
CA GLY A 374 -13.76 11.77 -0.19
C GLY A 374 -13.18 13.18 -0.05
N ALA A 375 -11.93 13.42 -0.44
CA ALA A 375 -11.31 14.73 -0.45
C ALA A 375 -10.20 14.81 -1.51
N HIS A 376 -9.83 16.03 -1.92
CA HIS A 376 -8.77 16.25 -2.90
C HIS A 376 -7.38 16.10 -2.26
N SER A 377 -6.48 15.45 -2.98
CA SER A 377 -5.06 15.40 -2.60
C SER A 377 -4.39 16.76 -2.70
N THR A 378 -3.42 17.04 -1.85
CA THR A 378 -2.65 18.29 -1.85
C THR A 378 -1.15 18.01 -1.61
N GLY A 379 -0.34 18.98 -2.04
CA GLY A 379 1.11 18.83 -2.06
C GLY A 379 1.81 18.97 -0.71
N PRO A 380 3.15 18.78 -0.70
CA PRO A 380 3.91 18.60 0.52
C PRO A 380 4.06 19.86 1.36
N VAL A 381 4.13 19.65 2.69
CA VAL A 381 4.45 20.66 3.69
C VAL A 381 5.40 20.10 4.75
N THR A 382 6.25 20.96 5.28
CA THR A 382 7.09 20.65 6.44
C THR A 382 6.51 21.22 7.76
N GLY A 383 5.49 22.10 7.67
CA GLY A 383 4.82 22.68 8.82
C GLY A 383 3.75 21.79 9.42
N GLY A 384 2.79 21.35 8.61
CA GLY A 384 1.70 20.49 9.05
C GLY A 384 0.62 21.16 9.86
N ALA A 385 -0.12 20.34 10.60
CA ALA A 385 -1.19 20.76 11.54
C ALA A 385 -1.42 19.71 12.62
N ASP A 386 -2.17 20.11 13.67
CA ASP A 386 -2.83 19.16 14.56
C ASP A 386 -4.01 18.52 13.84
N TRP A 387 -4.29 17.26 14.12
CA TRP A 387 -5.48 16.57 13.60
C TRP A 387 -6.69 16.91 14.49
N VAL A 388 -7.46 17.93 14.08
CA VAL A 388 -8.46 18.60 14.93
C VAL A 388 -9.85 18.02 14.71
N CYS A 389 -10.48 17.55 15.80
CA CYS A 389 -11.84 17.03 15.82
C CYS A 389 -12.86 18.12 15.43
N ALA A 390 -13.66 17.83 14.40
CA ALA A 390 -14.74 18.70 13.92
C ALA A 390 -16.13 18.24 14.38
N LEU A 391 -16.34 16.93 14.55
CA LEU A 391 -17.63 16.30 14.80
C LEU A 391 -17.52 15.27 15.94
N PRO A 392 -17.42 15.69 17.21
CA PRO A 392 -17.10 14.81 18.34
C PRO A 392 -18.14 13.72 18.61
N GLU A 393 -19.41 13.90 18.19
CA GLU A 393 -20.47 12.90 18.31
C GLU A 393 -20.37 11.79 17.29
N HIS A 394 -19.55 11.95 16.26
CA HIS A 394 -19.37 10.91 15.24
C HIS A 394 -18.75 9.65 15.87
N TRP A 395 -19.21 8.49 15.46
CA TRP A 395 -18.84 7.18 16.04
C TRP A 395 -17.33 6.91 16.06
N ILE A 396 -16.52 7.52 15.18
CA ILE A 396 -15.06 7.34 15.20
C ILE A 396 -14.43 7.86 16.50
N PHE A 397 -15.04 8.83 17.17
CA PHE A 397 -14.55 9.43 18.41
C PHE A 397 -15.03 8.73 19.68
N ALA A 398 -15.82 7.66 19.56
CA ALA A 398 -16.30 6.92 20.72
C ALA A 398 -15.12 6.47 21.62
N GLY A 399 -15.19 6.81 22.91
CA GLY A 399 -14.14 6.45 23.88
C GLY A 399 -12.85 7.28 23.83
N THR A 400 -12.74 8.28 22.94
CA THR A 400 -11.56 9.17 22.88
C THR A 400 -11.62 10.32 23.89
N GLY A 401 -12.81 10.75 24.27
CA GLY A 401 -13.05 11.95 25.05
C GLY A 401 -12.81 13.28 24.32
N MET A 402 -12.52 13.23 23.02
CA MET A 402 -12.24 14.43 22.22
C MET A 402 -13.47 15.31 22.08
N LYS A 403 -13.25 16.62 22.20
CA LYS A 403 -14.24 17.67 21.97
C LYS A 403 -13.99 18.37 20.65
N LYS A 404 -14.99 19.08 20.15
CA LYS A 404 -14.84 19.92 18.96
C LYS A 404 -13.71 20.94 19.17
N GLY A 405 -12.80 21.01 18.21
CA GLY A 405 -11.64 21.90 18.27
C GLY A 405 -10.42 21.32 18.99
N GLU A 406 -10.53 20.14 19.63
CA GLU A 406 -9.35 19.47 20.19
C GLU A 406 -8.56 18.74 19.10
N GLY A 407 -7.22 18.86 19.15
CA GLY A 407 -6.31 18.30 18.18
C GLY A 407 -5.42 17.19 18.72
N ILE A 408 -5.01 16.27 17.86
CA ILE A 408 -3.87 15.37 18.07
C ILE A 408 -2.64 16.10 17.53
N PRO A 409 -1.67 16.47 18.38
CA PRO A 409 -0.60 17.38 18.00
C PRO A 409 0.26 16.86 16.87
N GLY A 410 0.48 17.69 15.86
CA GLY A 410 1.43 17.47 14.75
C GLY A 410 1.16 16.24 13.89
N LEU A 411 -0.03 15.63 13.95
CA LEU A 411 -0.34 14.40 13.21
C LEU A 411 -0.58 14.63 11.72
N VAL A 412 -0.82 15.85 11.28
CA VAL A 412 -0.96 16.21 9.86
C VAL A 412 0.37 16.77 9.34
N GLY A 413 0.90 16.17 8.29
CA GLY A 413 2.15 16.65 7.70
C GLY A 413 2.56 15.86 6.48
N TRP A 414 3.63 16.33 5.86
CA TRP A 414 4.11 15.99 4.54
C TRP A 414 3.05 16.27 3.49
N GLU A 415 2.15 15.36 3.21
CA GLU A 415 1.06 15.53 2.26
C GLU A 415 -0.28 15.19 2.92
N TRP A 416 -1.36 15.80 2.48
CA TRP A 416 -2.68 15.66 3.07
C TRP A 416 -3.79 15.70 2.02
N HIS A 417 -5.03 15.50 2.45
CA HIS A 417 -6.22 15.73 1.63
C HIS A 417 -6.92 17.01 2.10
N GLY A 418 -7.26 17.87 1.14
CA GLY A 418 -7.84 19.20 1.35
C GLY A 418 -9.35 19.21 1.16
N ASP A 419 -9.83 19.94 0.14
CA ASP A 419 -11.26 20.18 -0.09
C ASP A 419 -12.08 18.89 -0.15
N PRO A 420 -13.18 18.78 0.61
CA PRO A 420 -14.02 17.58 0.62
C PRO A 420 -14.76 17.42 -0.72
N ALA A 421 -15.02 16.18 -1.09
CA ALA A 421 -15.79 15.83 -2.25
C ALA A 421 -17.30 16.06 -2.02
N ASN A 422 -18.04 16.29 -3.08
CA ASN A 422 -19.49 16.30 -3.03
C ASN A 422 -20.05 14.88 -3.21
N ILE A 423 -20.01 14.09 -2.13
CA ILE A 423 -20.53 12.71 -2.07
C ILE A 423 -21.74 12.68 -1.11
N PRO A 424 -22.87 12.08 -1.48
CA PRO A 424 -24.02 11.95 -0.57
C PRO A 424 -23.65 11.27 0.74
N GLY A 425 -24.00 11.90 1.88
CA GLY A 425 -23.72 11.38 3.22
C GLY A 425 -22.27 11.52 3.66
N LEU A 426 -21.43 12.24 2.95
CA LEU A 426 -20.07 12.52 3.39
C LEU A 426 -20.08 13.46 4.61
N GLU A 427 -19.36 13.07 5.64
CA GLU A 427 -19.16 13.83 6.86
C GLU A 427 -17.69 14.23 7.02
N VAL A 428 -17.44 15.50 7.34
CA VAL A 428 -16.11 16.01 7.69
C VAL A 428 -15.92 15.79 9.19
N VAL A 429 -15.07 14.84 9.55
CA VAL A 429 -14.87 14.42 10.92
C VAL A 429 -13.73 15.15 11.63
N ALA A 430 -12.70 15.58 10.87
CA ALA A 430 -11.62 16.41 11.38
C ALA A 430 -11.14 17.38 10.31
N THR A 431 -10.71 18.57 10.73
CA THR A 431 -10.22 19.61 9.81
C THR A 431 -9.48 20.69 10.59
N ALA A 432 -8.43 21.23 10.01
CA ALA A 432 -7.75 22.44 10.51
C ALA A 432 -6.89 23.06 9.38
N PRO A 433 -6.54 24.35 9.51
CA PRO A 433 -5.56 24.98 8.63
C PRO A 433 -4.19 24.28 8.73
N THR A 434 -3.52 24.12 7.60
CA THR A 434 -2.17 23.53 7.50
C THR A 434 -1.13 24.60 7.20
N GLN A 435 0.02 24.53 7.87
CA GLN A 435 1.15 25.42 7.60
C GLN A 435 2.10 24.81 6.57
N SER A 436 2.56 25.60 5.61
CA SER A 436 3.55 25.16 4.61
C SER A 436 4.91 24.81 5.24
N ALA A 437 5.30 25.58 6.26
CA ALA A 437 6.49 25.34 7.07
C ALA A 437 6.26 25.95 8.47
N PRO A 438 7.03 25.57 9.49
CA PRO A 438 6.92 26.18 10.83
C PRO A 438 6.97 27.71 10.78
N GLY A 439 5.98 28.37 11.37
CA GLY A 439 5.86 29.84 11.42
C GLY A 439 5.53 30.52 10.07
N LYS A 440 5.21 29.77 9.01
CA LYS A 440 4.75 30.31 7.73
C LYS A 440 3.20 30.38 7.69
N PRO A 441 2.65 31.20 6.79
CA PRO A 441 1.19 31.26 6.58
C PRO A 441 0.60 29.90 6.26
N ASN A 442 -0.70 29.75 6.53
CA ASN A 442 -1.44 28.56 6.15
C ASN A 442 -1.40 28.34 4.63
N LYS A 443 -1.21 27.08 4.24
CA LYS A 443 -1.16 26.64 2.84
C LYS A 443 -2.51 26.12 2.36
N GLY A 444 -3.41 25.80 3.24
CA GLY A 444 -4.72 25.23 2.97
C GLY A 444 -5.33 24.67 4.24
N GLN A 445 -6.26 23.77 4.07
CA GLN A 445 -6.97 23.11 5.16
C GLN A 445 -7.01 21.62 4.88
N PHE A 446 -6.53 20.77 5.80
CA PHE A 446 -6.74 19.33 5.69
C PHE A 446 -8.18 18.98 6.06
N THR A 447 -8.72 17.92 5.49
CA THR A 447 -10.07 17.46 5.70
C THR A 447 -10.13 15.94 5.75
N ALA A 448 -10.33 15.41 6.94
CA ALA A 448 -10.60 13.98 7.14
C ALA A 448 -12.10 13.72 7.02
N THR A 449 -12.46 12.67 6.29
CA THR A 449 -13.85 12.41 5.90
C THR A 449 -14.27 10.96 6.14
N VAL A 450 -15.58 10.77 6.31
CA VAL A 450 -16.23 9.47 6.26
C VAL A 450 -17.43 9.58 5.32
N TYR A 451 -17.61 8.60 4.44
CA TYR A 451 -18.86 8.52 3.67
C TYR A 451 -19.35 7.06 3.58
N PRO A 452 -20.69 6.84 3.51
CA PRO A 452 -21.26 5.50 3.48
C PRO A 452 -21.10 4.84 2.12
N GLY A 453 -20.85 3.54 2.13
CA GLY A 453 -21.01 2.65 0.98
C GLY A 453 -22.39 2.00 0.94
N PRO A 454 -22.75 1.29 -0.15
CA PRO A 454 -24.12 0.83 -0.40
C PRO A 454 -24.56 -0.35 0.48
N HIS A 455 -23.66 -1.03 1.18
CA HIS A 455 -23.96 -2.25 1.96
C HIS A 455 -23.64 -2.10 3.46
N GLY A 456 -23.75 -0.87 4.01
CA GLY A 456 -23.36 -0.60 5.40
C GLY A 456 -21.85 -0.50 5.61
N ASN A 457 -21.08 -0.69 4.55
CA ASN A 457 -19.64 -0.38 4.49
C ASN A 457 -19.45 1.13 4.38
N PHE A 458 -18.20 1.57 4.45
CA PHE A 458 -17.86 2.99 4.39
C PHE A 458 -16.43 3.21 3.88
N VAL A 459 -16.16 4.43 3.48
CA VAL A 459 -14.79 4.89 3.19
C VAL A 459 -14.42 5.93 4.23
N PHE A 460 -13.26 5.73 4.86
CA PHE A 460 -12.62 6.66 5.78
C PHE A 460 -11.36 7.24 5.15
N ASN A 461 -11.12 8.52 5.34
CA ASN A 461 -9.93 9.24 4.93
C ASN A 461 -9.34 10.00 6.11
N ALA A 462 -8.13 9.63 6.53
CA ALA A 462 -7.40 10.29 7.62
C ALA A 462 -6.79 11.63 7.20
N ALA A 463 -6.59 11.84 5.91
CA ALA A 463 -6.05 13.05 5.30
C ALA A 463 -4.61 13.41 5.71
N THR A 464 -3.77 12.44 6.04
CA THR A 464 -2.35 12.66 6.39
C THR A 464 -1.49 11.45 6.13
N CYS A 465 -0.25 11.66 5.68
CA CYS A 465 0.75 10.60 5.61
C CYS A 465 1.20 10.10 6.99
N TRP A 466 1.09 10.91 8.04
CA TRP A 466 1.62 10.61 9.39
C TRP A 466 0.69 9.84 10.31
N TRP A 467 -0.45 9.35 9.81
CA TRP A 467 -1.39 8.63 10.70
C TRP A 467 -0.74 7.49 11.48
N ALA A 468 0.13 6.72 10.83
CA ALA A 468 0.82 5.58 11.42
C ALA A 468 1.74 5.97 12.60
N ASP A 469 2.34 7.16 12.55
CA ASP A 469 3.17 7.73 13.63
C ASP A 469 2.36 7.94 14.92
N GLY A 470 1.08 8.30 14.80
CA GLY A 470 0.14 8.38 15.94
C GLY A 470 -0.22 7.03 16.55
N LEU A 471 0.15 5.90 15.94
CA LEU A 471 -0.19 4.57 16.43
C LEU A 471 0.95 3.89 17.18
N SER A 472 2.18 3.96 16.67
CA SER A 472 3.31 3.27 17.28
C SER A 472 4.66 3.85 16.85
N ALA A 473 5.68 3.51 17.62
CA ALA A 473 7.08 3.76 17.30
C ALA A 473 7.85 2.41 17.39
N PRO A 474 7.88 1.62 16.31
CA PRO A 474 8.58 0.33 16.31
C PRO A 474 10.10 0.53 16.45
N PRO A 475 10.86 -0.55 16.77
CA PRO A 475 12.32 -0.46 16.86
C PRO A 475 12.94 0.14 15.61
N GLY A 476 13.91 1.05 15.79
CA GLY A 476 14.61 1.72 14.69
C GLY A 476 13.82 2.81 13.97
N TYR A 477 12.54 3.01 14.32
CA TYR A 477 11.77 4.10 13.74
C TYR A 477 12.33 5.46 14.20
N VAL A 478 12.66 6.28 13.23
CA VAL A 478 13.13 7.65 13.42
C VAL A 478 12.30 8.55 12.51
N ARG A 479 11.63 9.50 13.11
CA ARG A 479 10.93 10.53 12.36
C ARG A 479 11.92 11.43 11.65
N PRO A 480 11.70 11.78 10.37
CA PRO A 480 12.58 12.67 9.64
C PRO A 480 12.75 14.03 10.33
N SER A 481 13.98 14.51 10.37
CA SER A 481 14.39 15.72 11.11
C SER A 481 13.76 17.02 10.59
N VAL A 482 13.24 17.01 9.36
CA VAL A 482 12.53 18.16 8.77
C VAL A 482 11.23 18.52 9.52
N TYR A 483 10.69 17.57 10.31
CA TYR A 483 9.48 17.77 11.09
C TYR A 483 9.80 18.10 12.53
N THR A 484 9.40 19.27 12.97
CA THR A 484 9.66 19.79 14.31
C THR A 484 8.46 19.71 15.25
N SER A 485 7.26 19.41 14.73
CA SER A 485 6.07 19.26 15.55
C SER A 485 6.14 18.01 16.44
N PRO A 486 5.64 18.07 17.68
CA PRO A 486 5.54 16.89 18.54
C PRO A 486 4.68 15.81 17.87
N GLN A 487 5.17 14.60 17.83
CA GLN A 487 4.44 13.42 17.34
C GLN A 487 4.85 12.20 18.17
N GLY A 488 4.22 11.10 17.81
CA GLY A 488 4.40 9.80 18.41
C GLY A 488 3.06 9.19 18.80
N PRO A 489 3.06 8.01 19.39
CA PRO A 489 1.84 7.30 19.73
C PRO A 489 0.89 8.13 20.61
N ASP A 490 -0.33 8.32 20.12
CA ASP A 490 -1.41 9.02 20.82
C ASP A 490 -2.61 8.07 21.02
N ARG A 491 -3.08 7.97 22.27
CA ARG A 491 -4.18 7.08 22.61
C ARG A 491 -5.48 7.41 21.87
N ARG A 492 -5.68 8.66 21.47
CA ARG A 492 -6.86 9.12 20.72
C ARG A 492 -6.78 8.60 19.28
N ALA A 493 -5.62 8.73 18.61
CA ALA A 493 -5.39 8.15 17.28
C ALA A 493 -5.58 6.63 17.29
N GLN A 494 -5.01 5.94 18.29
CA GLN A 494 -5.20 4.50 18.47
C GLN A 494 -6.67 4.13 18.67
N GLN A 495 -7.43 4.90 19.49
CA GLN A 495 -8.84 4.61 19.74
C GLN A 495 -9.70 4.86 18.50
N ILE A 496 -9.47 5.96 17.79
CA ILE A 496 -10.14 6.24 16.50
C ILE A 496 -9.89 5.10 15.52
N THR A 497 -8.65 4.64 15.40
CA THR A 497 -8.31 3.53 14.51
C THR A 497 -9.01 2.24 14.92
N ARG A 498 -9.07 1.91 16.23
CA ARG A 498 -9.86 0.75 16.71
C ARG A 498 -11.32 0.88 16.33
N ASN A 499 -11.94 2.03 16.54
CA ASN A 499 -13.35 2.24 16.22
C ASN A 499 -13.63 2.02 14.72
N ILE A 500 -12.74 2.50 13.85
CA ILE A 500 -12.84 2.32 12.40
C ILE A 500 -12.70 0.84 12.03
N LEU A 501 -11.65 0.17 12.51
CA LEU A 501 -11.39 -1.24 12.21
C LEU A 501 -12.51 -2.15 12.72
N GLU A 502 -13.02 -1.91 13.95
CA GLU A 502 -14.14 -2.69 14.50
C GLU A 502 -15.44 -2.49 13.71
N LYS A 503 -15.69 -1.27 13.21
CA LYS A 503 -16.85 -1.04 12.35
C LYS A 503 -16.69 -1.71 10.99
N MET A 504 -15.48 -1.71 10.39
CA MET A 504 -15.20 -2.47 9.16
C MET A 504 -15.46 -3.97 9.34
N ARG A 505 -15.05 -4.55 10.47
CA ARG A 505 -15.29 -5.97 10.78
C ARG A 505 -16.77 -6.34 10.87
N ARG A 506 -17.61 -5.40 11.28
CA ARG A 506 -19.07 -5.59 11.43
C ARG A 506 -19.85 -5.24 10.15
N ALA A 507 -19.27 -4.48 9.24
CA ALA A 507 -19.89 -4.14 7.97
C ALA A 507 -20.01 -5.41 7.09
N GLY A 508 -21.19 -5.60 6.48
CA GLY A 508 -21.44 -6.77 5.61
C GLY A 508 -21.65 -8.11 6.36
N ALA A 509 -21.93 -8.06 7.68
CA ALA A 509 -22.40 -9.22 8.45
C ALA A 509 -23.92 -9.39 8.32
#